data_a414fded2caddf49aa6b7e9d19afaa1f
#
_entry.id   a414fded2caddf49aa6b7e9d19afaa1f
#
_cell.length_a   1.000
_cell.length_b   1.000
_cell.length_c   1.000
_cell.angle_alpha   90.00
_cell.angle_beta   90.00
_cell.angle_gamma   90.00
#
_symmetry.space_group_name_H-M   'P 1'
#
loop_
_entity.id
_entity.type
_entity.pdbx_description
1 polymer ?
#
loop_
_entity_poly.entity_id
_entity_poly.type
_entity_poly.pdbx_seq_one_letter_code
_entity_poly.pdbx_strand_id
1 'polypeptide(L)'
;MTAKEMLGKVDHTQLKAFATWEDLQKLCDEAIQYHTASVCVPPCYIKRIHDAYGEKINICTVVGFPLGYSVTEAKVAEVRKALEDGCNEIDMVVNISDVKNGLFDKVEEEIRTLKKECGDHILKVIIETCYLTEEEKIAMCKAVTDAGADFIKTSTGFGTGGATKEDVELFKKYIGPKVKIKAAGGVSSMEDLEMFLELGCDRIGTSRAVGLCKGELTEGY
;
A
#
# COMPACT_ATOMS: atom_id res chain seq x y z
N MET A 1 -5.47 10.86 -18.67
CA MET A 1 -6.63 10.23 -17.96
C MET A 1 -7.54 11.31 -17.39
N THR A 2 -8.84 11.03 -17.20
CA THR A 2 -9.73 11.95 -16.47
C THR A 2 -9.46 11.87 -14.96
N ALA A 3 -9.76 12.93 -14.20
CA ALA A 3 -9.64 12.92 -12.74
C ALA A 3 -10.37 11.73 -12.08
N LYS A 4 -11.56 11.39 -12.59
CA LYS A 4 -12.34 10.24 -12.10
C LYS A 4 -11.62 8.90 -12.35
N GLU A 5 -11.00 8.71 -13.51
CA GLU A 5 -10.22 7.49 -13.81
C GLU A 5 -8.98 7.39 -12.93
N MET A 6 -8.33 8.51 -12.67
CA MET A 6 -7.16 8.56 -11.76
C MET A 6 -7.56 8.24 -10.33
N LEU A 7 -8.63 8.85 -9.81
CA LEU A 7 -9.11 8.59 -8.45
C LEU A 7 -9.56 7.14 -8.26
N GLY A 8 -10.12 6.49 -9.28
CA GLY A 8 -10.45 5.06 -9.26
C GLY A 8 -9.23 4.13 -9.12
N LYS A 9 -8.01 4.67 -9.21
CA LYS A 9 -6.75 3.95 -8.95
C LYS A 9 -6.05 4.38 -7.67
N VAL A 10 -6.69 5.19 -6.83
CA VAL A 10 -6.12 5.69 -5.58
C VAL A 10 -6.60 4.88 -4.39
N ASP A 11 -5.67 4.47 -3.52
CA ASP A 11 -5.94 4.10 -2.15
C ASP A 11 -5.92 5.39 -1.32
N HIS A 12 -7.11 5.94 -1.01
CA HIS A 12 -7.23 7.17 -0.23
C HIS A 12 -6.81 6.93 1.21
N THR A 13 -5.72 7.55 1.65
CA THR A 13 -4.93 7.08 2.78
C THR A 13 -4.96 8.04 3.98
N GLN A 14 -5.19 7.51 5.17
CA GLN A 14 -5.01 8.19 6.46
C GLN A 14 -4.36 7.22 7.44
N LEU A 15 -3.07 7.41 7.73
CA LEU A 15 -2.27 6.54 8.60
C LEU A 15 -1.56 7.31 9.73
N LYS A 16 -1.92 8.59 9.96
CA LYS A 16 -1.36 9.35 11.08
C LYS A 16 -1.71 8.68 12.41
N ALA A 17 -0.74 8.58 13.30
CA ALA A 17 -0.92 7.93 14.62
C ALA A 17 -1.99 8.61 15.48
N PHE A 18 -2.29 9.88 15.22
CA PHE A 18 -3.27 10.69 15.93
C PHE A 18 -4.57 10.91 15.14
N ALA A 19 -4.81 10.14 14.08
CA ALA A 19 -6.06 10.23 13.31
C ALA A 19 -7.27 9.95 14.20
N THR A 20 -8.28 10.80 14.08
CA THR A 20 -9.55 10.68 14.82
C THR A 20 -10.60 9.92 14.02
N TRP A 21 -11.69 9.55 14.65
CA TRP A 21 -12.83 8.96 13.93
C TRP A 21 -13.43 9.93 12.90
N GLU A 22 -13.48 11.21 13.20
CA GLU A 22 -13.97 12.26 12.29
C GLU A 22 -13.11 12.33 11.02
N ASP A 23 -11.78 12.21 11.17
CA ASP A 23 -10.86 12.15 10.02
C ASP A 23 -11.15 10.92 9.13
N LEU A 24 -11.42 9.77 9.76
CA LEU A 24 -11.72 8.54 9.03
C LEU A 24 -13.12 8.59 8.37
N GLN A 25 -14.12 9.20 9.02
CA GLN A 25 -15.42 9.40 8.38
C GLN A 25 -15.31 10.29 7.15
N LYS A 26 -14.60 11.40 7.25
CA LYS A 26 -14.33 12.29 6.11
C LYS A 26 -13.65 11.54 4.97
N LEU A 27 -12.61 10.74 5.28
CA LEU A 27 -11.90 9.92 4.30
C LEU A 27 -12.83 8.95 3.58
N CYS A 28 -13.71 8.25 4.32
CA CYS A 28 -14.66 7.29 3.78
C CYS A 28 -15.73 7.97 2.92
N ASP A 29 -16.27 9.10 3.36
CA ASP A 29 -17.24 9.86 2.61
C ASP A 29 -16.67 10.39 1.29
N GLU A 30 -15.42 10.87 1.31
CA GLU A 30 -14.68 11.25 0.12
C GLU A 30 -14.43 10.05 -0.81
N ALA A 31 -14.03 8.89 -0.27
CA ALA A 31 -13.81 7.69 -1.06
C ALA A 31 -15.07 7.24 -1.80
N ILE A 32 -16.22 7.29 -1.16
CA ILE A 32 -17.52 6.98 -1.78
C ILE A 32 -17.86 8.02 -2.85
N GLN A 33 -17.76 9.30 -2.52
CA GLN A 33 -18.11 10.40 -3.43
C GLN A 33 -17.28 10.42 -4.70
N TYR A 34 -15.97 10.14 -4.57
CA TYR A 34 -15.00 10.21 -5.66
C TYR A 34 -14.65 8.85 -6.27
N HIS A 35 -15.25 7.77 -5.75
CA HIS A 35 -15.05 6.40 -6.22
C HIS A 35 -13.57 5.99 -6.22
N THR A 36 -12.84 6.23 -5.11
CA THR A 36 -11.47 5.75 -4.97
C THR A 36 -11.42 4.23 -4.92
N ALA A 37 -10.25 3.65 -5.25
CA ALA A 37 -10.09 2.19 -5.29
C ALA A 37 -10.29 1.55 -3.91
N SER A 38 -9.80 2.20 -2.87
CA SER A 38 -9.97 1.81 -1.46
C SER A 38 -9.76 3.01 -0.54
N VAL A 39 -10.04 2.83 0.75
CA VAL A 39 -9.46 3.62 1.84
C VAL A 39 -8.33 2.81 2.49
N CYS A 40 -7.19 3.45 2.78
CA CYS A 40 -6.08 2.80 3.50
C CYS A 40 -5.97 3.42 4.90
N VAL A 41 -6.23 2.61 5.93
CA VAL A 41 -6.52 3.07 7.29
C VAL A 41 -5.75 2.28 8.35
N PRO A 42 -5.56 2.85 9.58
CA PRO A 42 -4.96 2.11 10.69
C PRO A 42 -5.83 0.89 11.06
N PRO A 43 -5.22 -0.25 11.45
CA PRO A 43 -5.95 -1.49 11.75
C PRO A 43 -7.05 -1.34 12.80
N CYS A 44 -6.85 -0.48 13.78
CA CYS A 44 -7.82 -0.25 14.87
C CYS A 44 -9.17 0.35 14.42
N TYR A 45 -9.25 0.88 13.20
CA TYR A 45 -10.48 1.47 12.65
C TYR A 45 -11.26 0.56 11.72
N ILE A 46 -10.70 -0.57 11.28
CA ILE A 46 -11.30 -1.45 10.25
C ILE A 46 -12.73 -1.82 10.65
N LYS A 47 -12.91 -2.44 11.82
CA LYS A 47 -14.24 -2.88 12.26
C LYS A 47 -15.23 -1.75 12.31
N ARG A 48 -14.85 -0.58 12.85
CA ARG A 48 -15.74 0.57 12.97
C ARG A 48 -16.15 1.12 11.60
N ILE A 49 -15.20 1.14 10.64
CA ILE A 49 -15.48 1.56 9.26
C ILE A 49 -16.41 0.54 8.59
N HIS A 50 -16.10 -0.76 8.72
CA HIS A 50 -16.93 -1.82 8.16
C HIS A 50 -18.37 -1.76 8.70
N ASP A 51 -18.53 -1.60 10.01
CA ASP A 51 -19.86 -1.49 10.65
C ASP A 51 -20.64 -0.26 10.16
N ALA A 52 -19.96 0.86 9.87
CA ALA A 52 -20.60 2.11 9.43
C ALA A 52 -20.90 2.16 7.92
N TYR A 53 -20.04 1.61 7.09
CA TYR A 53 -20.09 1.79 5.63
C TYR A 53 -20.38 0.48 4.86
N GLY A 54 -20.14 -0.68 5.47
CA GLY A 54 -20.31 -1.99 4.85
C GLY A 54 -19.50 -2.13 3.56
N GLU A 55 -20.12 -2.70 2.53
CA GLU A 55 -19.50 -2.95 1.24
C GLU A 55 -19.45 -1.73 0.29
N LYS A 56 -19.82 -0.53 0.78
CA LYS A 56 -19.79 0.69 -0.06
C LYS A 56 -18.38 1.13 -0.42
N ILE A 57 -17.38 0.70 0.34
CA ILE A 57 -15.96 1.00 0.14
C ILE A 57 -15.11 -0.25 0.35
N ASN A 58 -14.00 -0.37 -0.38
CA ASN A 58 -12.97 -1.35 -0.06
C ASN A 58 -12.08 -0.81 1.06
N ILE A 59 -11.85 -1.63 2.08
CA ILE A 59 -10.98 -1.29 3.21
C ILE A 59 -9.63 -1.96 3.00
N CYS A 60 -8.59 -1.15 2.88
CA CYS A 60 -7.19 -1.54 2.92
C CYS A 60 -6.62 -1.19 4.29
N THR A 61 -5.75 -2.04 4.82
CA THR A 61 -4.98 -1.72 6.03
C THR A 61 -3.52 -2.14 5.91
N VAL A 62 -2.73 -1.82 6.93
CA VAL A 62 -1.30 -2.08 6.98
C VAL A 62 -0.95 -3.14 8.03
N VAL A 63 0.12 -3.92 7.77
CA VAL A 63 0.60 -5.00 8.63
C VAL A 63 2.12 -4.90 8.79
N GLY A 64 2.63 -5.09 10.01
CA GLY A 64 4.04 -4.91 10.35
C GLY A 64 4.52 -3.47 10.13
N PHE A 65 3.64 -2.52 10.20
CA PHE A 65 3.83 -1.16 9.71
C PHE A 65 4.22 -0.17 10.82
N PRO A 66 5.13 0.83 10.55
CA PRO A 66 5.78 1.03 9.24
C PRO A 66 7.16 0.35 9.12
N LEU A 67 7.69 -0.29 10.14
CA LEU A 67 9.10 -0.68 10.25
C LEU A 67 9.41 -2.10 9.73
N GLY A 68 8.42 -2.97 9.60
CA GLY A 68 8.54 -4.29 9.01
C GLY A 68 9.25 -5.36 9.84
N TYR A 69 9.87 -5.04 10.99
CA TYR A 69 10.71 -5.95 11.76
C TYR A 69 9.95 -6.81 12.80
N SER A 70 8.62 -6.74 12.82
CA SER A 70 7.84 -7.67 13.63
C SER A 70 8.06 -9.11 13.14
N VAL A 71 7.99 -10.07 14.06
CA VAL A 71 8.08 -11.49 13.69
C VAL A 71 6.89 -11.91 12.83
N THR A 72 7.09 -12.90 11.97
CA THR A 72 6.07 -13.34 10.99
C THR A 72 4.77 -13.74 11.65
N GLU A 73 4.80 -14.39 12.81
CA GLU A 73 3.61 -14.82 13.56
C GLU A 73 2.76 -13.62 14.02
N ALA A 74 3.41 -12.51 14.39
CA ALA A 74 2.70 -11.28 14.76
C ALA A 74 2.00 -10.68 13.52
N LYS A 75 2.68 -10.61 12.37
CA LYS A 75 2.07 -10.16 11.11
C LYS A 75 0.92 -11.06 10.66
N VAL A 76 1.04 -12.38 10.83
CA VAL A 76 -0.05 -13.34 10.58
C VAL A 76 -1.25 -13.04 11.47
N ALA A 77 -1.05 -12.77 12.74
CA ALA A 77 -2.14 -12.40 13.66
C ALA A 77 -2.81 -11.07 13.25
N GLU A 78 -2.02 -10.08 12.80
CA GLU A 78 -2.54 -8.82 12.26
C GLU A 78 -3.40 -9.06 11.01
N VAL A 79 -2.94 -9.88 10.05
CA VAL A 79 -3.70 -10.22 8.83
C VAL A 79 -5.03 -10.87 9.20
N ARG A 80 -5.01 -11.91 10.04
CA ARG A 80 -6.23 -12.62 10.46
C ARG A 80 -7.23 -11.67 11.11
N LYS A 81 -6.75 -10.83 12.02
CA LYS A 81 -7.62 -9.86 12.70
C LYS A 81 -8.18 -8.82 11.75
N ALA A 82 -7.38 -8.31 10.82
CA ALA A 82 -7.83 -7.35 9.83
C ALA A 82 -8.95 -7.92 8.93
N LEU A 83 -8.79 -9.17 8.45
CA LEU A 83 -9.80 -9.84 7.63
C LEU A 83 -11.08 -10.14 8.42
N GLU A 84 -10.96 -10.61 9.67
CA GLU A 84 -12.11 -10.80 10.58
C GLU A 84 -12.90 -9.51 10.79
N ASP A 85 -12.23 -8.38 10.86
CA ASP A 85 -12.84 -7.05 11.05
C ASP A 85 -13.44 -6.44 9.75
N GLY A 86 -13.30 -7.12 8.61
CA GLY A 86 -13.91 -6.72 7.34
C GLY A 86 -12.96 -6.02 6.36
N CYS A 87 -11.65 -6.20 6.51
CA CYS A 87 -10.66 -5.68 5.57
C CYS A 87 -10.69 -6.46 4.24
N ASN A 88 -10.47 -5.77 3.12
CA ASN A 88 -10.44 -6.36 1.78
C ASN A 88 -9.02 -6.50 1.22
N GLU A 89 -8.10 -5.61 1.62
CA GLU A 89 -6.75 -5.50 1.07
C GLU A 89 -5.73 -5.26 2.19
N ILE A 90 -4.58 -5.92 2.11
CA ILE A 90 -3.51 -5.85 3.11
C ILE A 90 -2.24 -5.27 2.46
N ASP A 91 -1.67 -4.23 3.05
CA ASP A 91 -0.35 -3.69 2.71
C ASP A 91 0.65 -4.10 3.80
N MET A 92 1.41 -5.18 3.59
CA MET A 92 2.45 -5.62 4.53
C MET A 92 3.78 -4.90 4.29
N VAL A 93 4.56 -4.67 5.34
CA VAL A 93 5.96 -4.24 5.22
C VAL A 93 6.87 -5.45 5.41
N VAL A 94 7.82 -5.67 4.47
CA VAL A 94 8.84 -6.71 4.61
C VAL A 94 9.77 -6.42 5.78
N ASN A 95 10.42 -7.46 6.32
CA ASN A 95 11.52 -7.24 7.26
C ASN A 95 12.73 -6.68 6.52
N ILE A 96 12.87 -5.35 6.54
CA ILE A 96 13.95 -4.62 5.86
C ILE A 96 15.32 -5.06 6.38
N SER A 97 15.42 -5.41 7.67
CA SER A 97 16.66 -5.92 8.27
C SER A 97 17.09 -7.25 7.64
N ASP A 98 16.13 -8.15 7.38
CA ASP A 98 16.41 -9.41 6.68
C ASP A 98 16.85 -9.15 5.23
N VAL A 99 16.24 -8.18 4.53
CA VAL A 99 16.69 -7.77 3.19
C VAL A 99 18.13 -7.27 3.22
N LYS A 100 18.47 -6.39 4.18
CA LYS A 100 19.84 -5.83 4.32
C LYS A 100 20.88 -6.90 4.68
N ASN A 101 20.47 -8.01 5.27
CA ASN A 101 21.33 -9.15 5.57
C ASN A 101 21.37 -10.19 4.43
N GLY A 102 20.72 -9.94 3.29
CA GLY A 102 20.67 -10.84 2.16
C GLY A 102 19.83 -12.10 2.38
N LEU A 103 18.95 -12.10 3.38
CA LEU A 103 18.09 -13.25 3.74
C LEU A 103 16.82 -13.27 2.87
N PHE A 104 16.99 -13.19 1.56
CA PHE A 104 15.87 -13.03 0.61
C PHE A 104 14.89 -14.20 0.64
N ASP A 105 15.38 -15.44 0.79
CA ASP A 105 14.52 -16.63 0.90
C ASP A 105 13.61 -16.57 2.14
N LYS A 106 14.11 -16.02 3.25
CA LYS A 106 13.33 -15.81 4.47
C LYS A 106 12.23 -14.75 4.26
N VAL A 107 12.57 -13.66 3.55
CA VAL A 107 11.60 -12.61 3.22
C VAL A 107 10.53 -13.14 2.26
N GLU A 108 10.93 -13.92 1.26
CA GLU A 108 10.00 -14.60 0.34
C GLU A 108 9.03 -15.51 1.08
N GLU A 109 9.52 -16.32 2.04
CA GLU A 109 8.69 -17.22 2.83
C GLU A 109 7.72 -16.46 3.76
N GLU A 110 8.14 -15.32 4.33
CA GLU A 110 7.24 -14.44 5.08
C GLU A 110 6.10 -13.93 4.18
N ILE A 111 6.42 -13.43 2.99
CA ILE A 111 5.42 -12.92 2.01
C ILE A 111 4.47 -14.05 1.63
N ARG A 112 4.99 -15.26 1.31
CA ARG A 112 4.19 -16.44 0.94
C ARG A 112 3.25 -16.84 2.07
N THR A 113 3.73 -16.82 3.30
CA THR A 113 2.94 -17.13 4.50
C THR A 113 1.79 -16.14 4.65
N LEU A 114 2.06 -14.83 4.53
CA LEU A 114 1.01 -13.81 4.63
C LEU A 114 0.04 -13.88 3.45
N LYS A 115 0.50 -14.16 2.22
CA LYS A 115 -0.39 -14.34 1.06
C LYS A 115 -1.33 -15.52 1.26
N LYS A 116 -0.85 -16.61 1.83
CA LYS A 116 -1.70 -17.76 2.17
C LYS A 116 -2.78 -17.39 3.19
N GLU A 117 -2.44 -16.59 4.20
CA GLU A 117 -3.43 -16.11 5.18
C GLU A 117 -4.44 -15.14 4.56
N CYS A 118 -4.03 -14.34 3.58
CA CYS A 118 -4.94 -13.44 2.84
C CYS A 118 -5.94 -14.21 1.95
N GLY A 119 -5.63 -15.45 1.55
CA GLY A 119 -6.49 -16.21 0.63
C GLY A 119 -6.74 -15.44 -0.67
N ASP A 120 -8.02 -15.20 -0.99
CA ASP A 120 -8.44 -14.47 -2.20
C ASP A 120 -8.35 -12.94 -2.05
N HIS A 121 -8.06 -12.43 -0.85
CA HIS A 121 -7.85 -11.00 -0.63
C HIS A 121 -6.51 -10.52 -1.19
N ILE A 122 -6.45 -9.24 -1.52
CA ILE A 122 -5.26 -8.61 -2.10
C ILE A 122 -4.17 -8.43 -1.04
N LEU A 123 -2.96 -8.94 -1.34
CA LEU A 123 -1.75 -8.64 -0.58
C LEU A 123 -0.83 -7.72 -1.40
N LYS A 124 -0.48 -6.56 -0.84
CA LYS A 124 0.51 -5.64 -1.39
C LYS A 124 1.74 -5.62 -0.50
N VAL A 125 2.91 -5.75 -1.08
CA VAL A 125 4.19 -5.90 -0.38
C VAL A 125 4.99 -4.62 -0.46
N ILE A 126 5.12 -3.91 0.67
CA ILE A 126 5.95 -2.71 0.81
C ILE A 126 7.38 -3.15 1.02
N ILE A 127 8.26 -2.81 0.09
CA ILE A 127 9.70 -3.12 0.19
C ILE A 127 10.52 -1.95 0.73
N GLU A 128 9.95 -0.76 0.90
CA GLU A 128 10.59 0.48 1.39
C GLU A 128 11.84 0.85 0.59
N THR A 129 11.66 1.18 -0.66
CA THR A 129 12.71 1.36 -1.66
C THR A 129 13.81 2.32 -1.26
N CYS A 130 13.49 3.34 -0.44
CA CYS A 130 14.46 4.36 0.01
C CYS A 130 15.61 3.81 0.87
N TYR A 131 15.48 2.59 1.41
CA TYR A 131 16.52 1.93 2.20
C TYR A 131 17.30 0.87 1.42
N LEU A 132 16.89 0.55 0.19
CA LEU A 132 17.41 -0.56 -0.57
C LEU A 132 18.35 -0.12 -1.70
N THR A 133 19.38 -0.93 -1.95
CA THR A 133 20.20 -0.82 -3.17
C THR A 133 19.41 -1.34 -4.39
N GLU A 134 19.92 -1.08 -5.59
CA GLU A 134 19.29 -1.59 -6.82
C GLU A 134 19.23 -3.12 -6.82
N GLU A 135 20.31 -3.80 -6.42
CA GLU A 135 20.36 -5.26 -6.33
C GLU A 135 19.35 -5.83 -5.34
N GLU A 136 19.19 -5.17 -4.18
CA GLU A 136 18.19 -5.55 -3.18
C GLU A 136 16.77 -5.36 -3.71
N LYS A 137 16.49 -4.26 -4.44
CA LYS A 137 15.18 -4.05 -5.10
C LYS A 137 14.87 -5.12 -6.13
N ILE A 138 15.87 -5.51 -6.95
CA ILE A 138 15.74 -6.61 -7.93
C ILE A 138 15.44 -7.93 -7.22
N ALA A 139 16.16 -8.24 -6.14
CA ALA A 139 15.90 -9.45 -5.34
C ALA A 139 14.47 -9.43 -4.75
N MET A 140 13.99 -8.27 -4.31
CA MET A 140 12.63 -8.14 -3.80
C MET A 140 11.57 -8.28 -4.88
N CYS A 141 11.81 -7.79 -6.11
CA CYS A 141 10.92 -8.04 -7.25
C CYS A 141 10.73 -9.54 -7.48
N LYS A 142 11.83 -10.31 -7.39
CA LYS A 142 11.79 -11.77 -7.50
C LYS A 142 11.02 -12.39 -6.33
N ALA A 143 11.36 -12.06 -5.10
CA ALA A 143 10.73 -12.62 -3.90
C ALA A 143 9.22 -12.38 -3.87
N VAL A 144 8.76 -11.15 -4.19
CA VAL A 144 7.34 -10.78 -4.28
C VAL A 144 6.62 -11.61 -5.35
N THR A 145 7.28 -11.81 -6.50
CA THR A 145 6.74 -12.60 -7.62
C THR A 145 6.61 -14.08 -7.25
N ASP A 146 7.66 -14.66 -6.72
CA ASP A 146 7.74 -16.12 -6.42
C ASP A 146 6.87 -16.48 -5.20
N ALA A 147 6.67 -15.54 -4.28
CA ALA A 147 5.74 -15.70 -3.17
C ALA A 147 4.26 -15.60 -3.59
N GLY A 148 3.96 -15.13 -4.80
CA GLY A 148 2.60 -15.03 -5.34
C GLY A 148 1.78 -13.85 -4.79
N ALA A 149 2.44 -12.78 -4.32
CA ALA A 149 1.74 -11.57 -3.91
C ALA A 149 1.10 -10.85 -5.10
N ASP A 150 0.06 -10.05 -4.84
CA ASP A 150 -0.70 -9.38 -5.90
C ASP A 150 -0.03 -8.07 -6.34
N PHE A 151 0.65 -7.37 -5.43
CA PHE A 151 1.33 -6.12 -5.71
C PHE A 151 2.70 -6.03 -5.04
N ILE A 152 3.62 -5.36 -5.73
CA ILE A 152 4.78 -4.72 -5.10
C ILE A 152 4.47 -3.24 -4.84
N LYS A 153 4.81 -2.74 -3.65
CA LYS A 153 4.60 -1.34 -3.25
C LYS A 153 5.92 -0.70 -2.87
N THR A 154 6.13 0.54 -3.31
CA THR A 154 7.40 1.24 -3.09
C THR A 154 7.67 1.55 -1.64
N SER A 155 6.74 2.18 -0.94
CA SER A 155 7.06 2.91 0.30
C SER A 155 5.91 2.90 1.32
N THR A 156 6.28 3.05 2.59
CA THR A 156 5.33 3.26 3.70
C THR A 156 4.79 4.70 3.74
N GLY A 157 5.59 5.67 3.30
CA GLY A 157 5.38 7.10 3.53
C GLY A 157 5.97 7.61 4.85
N PHE A 158 6.57 6.74 5.67
CA PHE A 158 7.21 7.05 6.96
C PHE A 158 8.73 6.87 6.93
N GLY A 159 9.28 6.44 5.78
CA GLY A 159 10.71 6.34 5.55
C GLY A 159 11.33 7.68 5.15
N THR A 160 12.61 7.64 4.75
CA THR A 160 13.37 8.83 4.34
C THR A 160 13.06 9.30 2.92
N GLY A 161 12.33 8.50 2.12
CA GLY A 161 11.92 8.82 0.76
C GLY A 161 10.62 8.11 0.38
N GLY A 162 10.02 8.55 -0.73
CA GLY A 162 8.81 7.96 -1.31
C GLY A 162 9.08 7.29 -2.66
N ALA A 163 8.02 7.08 -3.44
CA ALA A 163 8.10 6.52 -4.79
C ALA A 163 8.93 7.40 -5.72
N THR A 164 9.75 6.76 -6.55
CA THR A 164 10.49 7.40 -7.63
C THR A 164 10.13 6.78 -8.97
N LYS A 165 10.38 7.52 -10.04
CA LYS A 165 10.22 7.03 -11.42
C LYS A 165 11.10 5.81 -11.67
N GLU A 166 12.34 5.90 -11.22
CA GLU A 166 13.36 4.87 -11.35
C GLU A 166 12.93 3.57 -10.69
N ASP A 167 12.32 3.63 -9.49
CA ASP A 167 11.79 2.46 -8.78
C ASP A 167 10.68 1.78 -9.59
N VAL A 168 9.75 2.55 -10.16
CA VAL A 168 8.65 2.00 -10.96
C VAL A 168 9.18 1.38 -12.25
N GLU A 169 10.13 2.02 -12.93
CA GLU A 169 10.78 1.48 -14.14
C GLU A 169 11.54 0.16 -13.83
N LEU A 170 12.22 0.10 -12.67
CA LEU A 170 12.88 -1.11 -12.20
C LEU A 170 11.85 -2.23 -11.93
N PHE A 171 10.77 -1.92 -11.23
CA PHE A 171 9.72 -2.92 -10.96
C PHE A 171 9.16 -3.49 -12.25
N LYS A 172 8.81 -2.65 -13.22
CA LYS A 172 8.29 -3.10 -14.54
C LYS A 172 9.22 -4.07 -15.26
N LYS A 173 10.53 -3.93 -15.05
CA LYS A 173 11.54 -4.79 -15.69
C LYS A 173 11.70 -6.15 -15.01
N TYR A 174 11.49 -6.22 -13.69
CA TYR A 174 11.91 -7.38 -12.90
C TYR A 174 10.78 -8.15 -12.21
N ILE A 175 9.57 -7.60 -12.10
CA ILE A 175 8.42 -8.34 -11.55
C ILE A 175 7.83 -9.32 -12.57
N GLY A 176 7.19 -10.37 -12.06
CA GLY A 176 6.43 -11.29 -12.90
C GLY A 176 5.14 -10.69 -13.43
N PRO A 177 4.59 -11.25 -14.53
CA PRO A 177 3.48 -10.64 -15.28
C PRO A 177 2.14 -10.56 -14.52
N LYS A 178 2.04 -11.24 -13.38
CA LYS A 178 0.84 -11.22 -12.52
C LYS A 178 0.92 -10.18 -11.40
N VAL A 179 2.13 -9.69 -11.10
CA VAL A 179 2.34 -8.71 -10.02
C VAL A 179 2.07 -7.31 -10.56
N LYS A 180 1.26 -6.57 -9.82
CA LYS A 180 0.92 -5.17 -10.09
C LYS A 180 1.81 -4.23 -9.29
N ILE A 181 1.82 -2.95 -9.65
CA ILE A 181 2.66 -1.93 -9.01
C ILE A 181 1.79 -0.91 -8.26
N LYS A 182 2.13 -0.67 -6.99
CA LYS A 182 1.60 0.45 -6.21
C LYS A 182 2.72 1.44 -5.89
N ALA A 183 2.59 2.69 -6.35
CA ALA A 183 3.45 3.80 -5.93
C ALA A 183 2.83 4.49 -4.70
N ALA A 184 3.63 4.78 -3.69
CA ALA A 184 3.18 5.47 -2.48
C ALA A 184 4.30 6.31 -1.86
N GLY A 185 3.91 7.36 -1.10
CA GLY A 185 4.85 8.32 -0.55
C GLY A 185 5.35 9.33 -1.58
N GLY A 186 5.33 10.62 -1.23
CA GLY A 186 5.82 11.68 -2.10
C GLY A 186 4.89 12.08 -3.27
N VAL A 187 3.74 11.45 -3.46
CA VAL A 187 2.76 11.84 -4.49
C VAL A 187 2.02 13.08 -4.02
N SER A 188 2.45 14.24 -4.49
CA SER A 188 2.08 15.55 -3.94
C SER A 188 1.39 16.49 -4.92
N SER A 189 1.33 16.13 -6.20
CA SER A 189 0.70 16.93 -7.26
C SER A 189 -0.15 16.05 -8.18
N MET A 190 -0.98 16.68 -9.02
CA MET A 190 -1.72 15.99 -10.07
C MET A 190 -0.76 15.43 -11.12
N GLU A 191 0.32 16.14 -11.39
CA GLU A 191 1.38 15.72 -12.31
C GLU A 191 2.08 14.45 -11.81
N ASP A 192 2.37 14.35 -10.50
CA ASP A 192 2.93 13.12 -9.91
C ASP A 192 1.96 11.94 -10.09
N LEU A 193 0.68 12.17 -9.79
CA LEU A 193 -0.36 11.13 -9.92
C LEU A 193 -0.46 10.63 -11.36
N GLU A 194 -0.53 11.54 -12.32
CA GLU A 194 -0.62 11.21 -13.75
C GLU A 194 0.66 10.49 -14.23
N MET A 195 1.82 11.00 -13.86
CA MET A 195 3.13 10.41 -14.21
C MET A 195 3.21 8.94 -13.75
N PHE A 196 2.93 8.64 -12.49
CA PHE A 196 3.01 7.25 -12.00
C PHE A 196 2.01 6.32 -12.68
N LEU A 197 0.81 6.81 -12.99
CA LEU A 197 -0.19 6.03 -13.72
C LEU A 197 0.22 5.78 -15.17
N GLU A 198 0.79 6.77 -15.85
CA GLU A 198 1.33 6.63 -17.21
C GLU A 198 2.55 5.71 -17.27
N LEU A 199 3.36 5.70 -16.23
CA LEU A 199 4.46 4.74 -16.07
C LEU A 199 3.98 3.30 -15.90
N GLY A 200 2.68 3.09 -15.63
CA GLY A 200 2.06 1.78 -15.53
C GLY A 200 1.82 1.31 -14.09
N CYS A 201 1.78 2.21 -13.12
CA CYS A 201 1.27 1.87 -11.80
C CYS A 201 -0.22 1.53 -11.87
N ASP A 202 -0.61 0.45 -11.22
CA ASP A 202 -2.01 0.00 -11.14
C ASP A 202 -2.74 0.67 -9.98
N ARG A 203 -1.99 1.14 -8.97
CA ARG A 203 -2.51 1.76 -7.75
C ARG A 203 -1.59 2.87 -7.26
N ILE A 204 -2.15 3.91 -6.67
CA ILE A 204 -1.41 5.01 -6.02
C ILE A 204 -1.89 5.16 -4.58
N GLY A 205 -0.96 5.17 -3.63
CA GLY A 205 -1.24 5.45 -2.21
C GLY A 205 -0.93 6.91 -1.88
N THR A 206 -1.96 7.69 -1.58
CA THR A 206 -1.80 9.09 -1.19
C THR A 206 -2.98 9.58 -0.34
N SER A 207 -2.72 10.54 0.55
CA SER A 207 -3.72 11.27 1.32
C SER A 207 -4.25 12.52 0.58
N ARG A 208 -3.64 12.87 -0.55
CA ARG A 208 -3.82 14.18 -1.20
C ARG A 208 -4.70 14.17 -2.44
N ALA A 209 -4.89 13.03 -3.10
CA ALA A 209 -5.51 12.98 -4.43
C ALA A 209 -6.87 13.67 -4.52
N VAL A 210 -7.75 13.47 -3.54
CA VAL A 210 -9.08 14.11 -3.52
C VAL A 210 -8.96 15.63 -3.38
N GLY A 211 -8.12 16.11 -2.46
CA GLY A 211 -7.88 17.56 -2.30
C GLY A 211 -7.27 18.20 -3.54
N LEU A 212 -6.30 17.54 -4.17
CA LEU A 212 -5.69 18.00 -5.42
C LEU A 212 -6.73 18.11 -6.54
N CYS A 213 -7.62 17.13 -6.67
CA CYS A 213 -8.70 17.19 -7.66
C CYS A 213 -9.72 18.30 -7.38
N LYS A 214 -9.86 18.76 -6.13
CA LYS A 214 -10.68 19.90 -5.73
C LYS A 214 -9.97 21.25 -5.89
N GLY A 215 -8.66 21.26 -6.18
CA GLY A 215 -7.82 22.46 -6.18
C GLY A 215 -7.50 22.97 -4.76
N GLU A 216 -7.58 22.12 -3.74
CA GLU A 216 -7.26 22.45 -2.35
C GLU A 216 -5.76 22.33 -2.10
N LEU A 217 -5.19 23.23 -1.28
CA LEU A 217 -3.84 23.05 -0.74
C LEU A 217 -3.90 21.91 0.29
N THR A 218 -3.18 20.83 0.04
CA THR A 218 -3.21 19.65 0.89
C THR A 218 -1.88 19.48 1.63
N GLU A 219 -1.95 19.31 2.95
CA GLU A 219 -0.80 18.88 3.75
C GLU A 219 -0.78 17.35 3.83
N GLY A 220 0.29 16.74 3.33
CA GLY A 220 0.54 15.30 3.48
C GLY A 220 1.44 15.03 4.70
N TYR A 221 1.73 13.77 4.95
CA TYR A 221 2.78 13.32 5.89
C TYR A 221 3.92 12.66 5.13
#